data_7016a16008755c7672334b2de30ae977
#
_entry.id   7016a16008755c7672334b2de30ae977
#
_cell.length_a   1.000
_cell.length_b   1.000
_cell.length_c   1.000
_cell.angle_alpha   90.00
_cell.angle_beta   90.00
_cell.angle_gamma   90.00
#
_symmetry.space_group_name_H-M   'P 1'
#
loop_
_entity.id
_entity.type
_entity.pdbx_description
1 polymer ?
#
loop_
_entity_poly.entity_id
_entity_poly.type
_entity_poly.pdbx_seq_one_letter_code
_entity_poly.pdbx_strand_id
1 'polypeptide(L)'
;MMLAAAAGVVRWTVMAITANVGAMALIEPLHGLSFALLHLACMRLLGQMVPPGLAATAQAIYGTLAIGAMASLLTFSSGTLYGHFGAAGFWAMAGLCLLALPFIARLRRFTHARGHSRPVSIKGLK
;
A
#
# COMPACT_ATOMS: atom_id res chain seq x y z
N MET A 1 -0.22 7.33 -1.18
CA MET A 1 0.71 6.22 -1.43
C MET A 1 2.13 6.47 -0.89
N MET A 2 2.83 7.56 -1.26
CA MET A 2 4.19 7.84 -0.73
C MET A 2 4.25 7.90 0.80
N LEU A 3 3.29 8.58 1.43
CA LEU A 3 3.20 8.68 2.88
C LEU A 3 3.01 7.31 3.54
N ALA A 4 2.17 6.46 2.94
CA ALA A 4 1.93 5.10 3.45
C ALA A 4 3.19 4.22 3.35
N ALA A 5 3.94 4.31 2.26
CA ALA A 5 5.19 3.58 2.10
C ALA A 5 6.27 4.07 3.08
N ALA A 6 6.39 5.40 3.27
CA ALA A 6 7.31 5.97 4.24
C ALA A 6 6.97 5.55 5.68
N ALA A 7 5.69 5.57 6.05
CA ALA A 7 5.22 5.06 7.35
C ALA A 7 5.54 3.57 7.53
N GLY A 8 5.41 2.77 6.48
CA GLY A 8 5.80 1.36 6.49
C GLY A 8 7.30 1.17 6.74
N VAL A 9 8.16 1.95 6.08
CA VAL A 9 9.62 1.90 6.31
C VAL A 9 9.94 2.22 7.76
N VAL A 10 9.41 3.31 8.31
CA VAL A 10 9.63 3.69 9.71
C VAL A 10 9.19 2.58 10.66
N ARG A 11 7.99 2.06 10.47
CA ARG A 11 7.43 1.01 11.32
C ARG A 11 8.30 -0.24 11.34
N TRP A 12 8.63 -0.79 10.16
CA TRP A 12 9.42 -2.01 10.07
C TRP A 12 10.85 -1.84 10.57
N THR A 13 11.44 -0.65 10.37
CA THR A 13 12.76 -0.32 10.91
C THR A 13 12.75 -0.33 12.44
N VAL A 14 11.75 0.32 13.06
CA VAL A 14 11.64 0.31 14.53
C VAL A 14 11.43 -1.11 15.07
N MET A 15 10.57 -1.91 14.43
CA MET A 15 10.36 -3.30 14.84
C MET A 15 11.61 -4.18 14.67
N ALA A 16 12.50 -3.85 13.72
CA ALA A 16 13.76 -4.57 13.56
C ALA A 16 14.82 -4.20 14.60
N ILE A 17 14.75 -2.99 15.16
CA ILE A 17 15.77 -2.46 16.08
C ILE A 17 15.40 -2.70 17.55
N THR A 18 14.10 -2.73 17.88
CA THR A 18 13.65 -2.81 19.27
C THR A 18 12.63 -3.92 19.49
N ALA A 19 12.80 -4.65 20.60
CA ALA A 19 11.82 -5.60 21.11
C ALA A 19 10.96 -5.02 22.25
N ASN A 20 11.03 -3.70 22.49
CA ASN A 20 10.28 -3.06 23.57
C ASN A 20 8.80 -2.98 23.21
N VAL A 21 7.95 -3.63 24.00
CA VAL A 21 6.50 -3.70 23.80
C VAL A 21 5.86 -2.31 23.78
N GLY A 22 6.32 -1.36 24.60
CA GLY A 22 5.83 -0.01 24.63
C GLY A 22 6.10 0.75 23.31
N ALA A 23 7.30 0.61 22.76
CA ALA A 23 7.65 1.17 21.46
C ALA A 23 6.83 0.55 20.32
N MET A 24 6.59 -0.76 20.38
CA MET A 24 5.74 -1.46 19.41
C MET A 24 4.30 -0.97 19.50
N ALA A 25 3.72 -0.84 20.69
CA ALA A 25 2.37 -0.34 20.90
C ALA A 25 2.19 1.10 20.39
N LEU A 26 3.21 1.93 20.54
CA LEU A 26 3.18 3.32 20.06
C LEU A 26 3.20 3.43 18.53
N ILE A 27 3.85 2.47 17.87
CA ILE A 27 4.01 2.48 16.41
C ILE A 27 2.89 1.75 15.67
N GLU A 28 2.11 0.91 16.37
CA GLU A 28 1.02 0.12 15.78
C GLU A 28 -0.09 0.98 15.13
N PRO A 29 -0.50 2.13 15.68
CA PRO A 29 -1.44 3.03 15.00
C PRO A 29 -0.96 3.49 13.61
N LEU A 30 0.36 3.57 13.40
CA LEU A 30 0.95 3.90 12.10
C LEU A 30 0.67 2.83 11.05
N HIS A 31 0.48 1.56 11.47
CA HIS A 31 0.04 0.48 10.58
C HIS A 31 -1.38 0.72 10.07
N GLY A 32 -2.31 1.02 10.96
CA GLY A 32 -3.69 1.33 10.59
C GLY A 32 -3.76 2.53 9.63
N LEU A 33 -3.01 3.59 9.94
CA LEU A 33 -2.94 4.78 9.11
C LEU A 33 -2.36 4.48 7.71
N SER A 34 -1.24 3.77 7.63
CA SER A 34 -0.60 3.42 6.36
C SER A 34 -1.47 2.50 5.51
N PHE A 35 -2.13 1.51 6.15
CA PHE A 35 -3.08 0.62 5.49
C PHE A 35 -4.29 1.40 4.94
N ALA A 36 -4.91 2.24 5.76
CA ALA A 36 -6.07 3.05 5.36
C ALA A 36 -5.72 3.98 4.19
N LEU A 37 -4.58 4.67 4.25
CA LEU A 37 -4.14 5.57 3.18
C LEU A 37 -3.88 4.81 1.87
N LEU A 38 -3.25 3.64 1.95
CA LEU A 38 -2.99 2.81 0.77
C LEU A 38 -4.29 2.27 0.17
N HIS A 39 -5.17 1.73 1.01
CA HIS A 39 -6.46 1.20 0.60
C HIS A 39 -7.33 2.27 -0.07
N LEU A 40 -7.45 3.45 0.55
CA LEU A 40 -8.19 4.57 -0.02
C LEU A 40 -7.62 5.03 -1.36
N ALA A 41 -6.30 5.08 -1.49
CA ALA A 41 -5.64 5.43 -2.74
C ALA A 41 -5.91 4.39 -3.84
N CYS A 42 -5.90 3.10 -3.51
CA CYS A 42 -6.26 2.02 -4.45
C CYS A 42 -7.73 2.10 -4.88
N MET A 43 -8.65 2.35 -3.94
CA MET A 43 -10.08 2.51 -4.26
C MET A 43 -10.32 3.69 -5.19
N ARG A 44 -9.65 4.83 -4.97
CA ARG A 44 -9.72 5.98 -5.88
C ARG A 44 -9.19 5.67 -7.28
N LEU A 45 -8.07 4.95 -7.37
CA LEU A 45 -7.52 4.54 -8.67
C LEU A 45 -8.46 3.60 -9.41
N LEU A 46 -9.03 2.60 -8.74
CA LEU A 46 -10.00 1.69 -9.32
C LEU A 46 -11.22 2.44 -9.85
N GLY A 47 -11.77 3.39 -9.08
CA GLY A 47 -12.89 4.22 -9.50
C GLY A 47 -12.61 5.11 -10.71
N GLN A 48 -11.34 5.46 -10.96
CA GLN A 48 -10.93 6.27 -12.12
C GLN A 48 -10.61 5.45 -13.36
N MET A 49 -10.15 4.20 -13.19
CA MET A 49 -9.64 3.37 -14.28
C MET A 49 -10.65 2.35 -14.79
N VAL A 50 -11.64 1.99 -13.98
CA VAL A 50 -12.61 0.93 -14.26
C VAL A 50 -13.97 1.54 -14.65
N PRO A 51 -14.64 1.02 -15.70
CA PRO A 51 -16.01 1.43 -16.03
C PRO A 51 -16.97 1.20 -14.85
N PRO A 52 -17.99 2.08 -14.66
CA PRO A 52 -18.91 1.99 -13.50
C PRO A 52 -19.56 0.63 -13.31
N GLY A 53 -19.91 -0.07 -14.39
CA GLY A 53 -20.53 -1.40 -14.33
C GLY A 53 -19.62 -2.53 -13.82
N LEU A 54 -18.30 -2.32 -13.81
CA LEU A 54 -17.31 -3.32 -13.37
C LEU A 54 -16.63 -2.95 -12.06
N ALA A 55 -17.02 -1.86 -11.42
CA ALA A 55 -16.36 -1.35 -10.22
C ALA A 55 -16.41 -2.35 -9.05
N ALA A 56 -17.55 -2.99 -8.82
CA ALA A 56 -17.72 -3.99 -7.77
C ALA A 56 -16.83 -5.24 -8.03
N THR A 57 -16.78 -5.73 -9.26
CA THR A 57 -15.94 -6.86 -9.65
C THR A 57 -14.45 -6.53 -9.46
N ALA A 58 -14.03 -5.35 -9.88
CA ALA A 58 -12.64 -4.91 -9.71
C ALA A 58 -12.25 -4.79 -8.23
N GLN A 59 -13.15 -4.30 -7.37
CA GLN A 59 -12.93 -4.24 -5.92
C GLN A 59 -12.85 -5.65 -5.30
N ALA A 60 -13.70 -6.58 -5.73
CA ALA A 60 -13.66 -7.96 -5.26
C ALA A 60 -12.34 -8.65 -5.65
N ILE A 61 -11.88 -8.50 -6.90
CA ILE A 61 -10.60 -9.03 -7.37
C ILE A 61 -9.44 -8.41 -6.57
N TYR A 62 -9.45 -7.10 -6.36
CA TYR A 62 -8.44 -6.41 -5.56
C TYR A 62 -8.42 -6.93 -4.12
N GLY A 63 -9.57 -7.07 -3.47
CA GLY A 63 -9.66 -7.59 -2.10
C GLY A 63 -9.17 -9.03 -1.98
N THR A 64 -9.54 -9.89 -2.93
CA THR A 64 -9.19 -11.32 -2.88
C THR A 64 -7.74 -11.57 -3.28
N LEU A 65 -7.30 -11.05 -4.43
CA LEU A 65 -5.96 -11.33 -4.96
C LEU A 65 -4.90 -10.40 -4.38
N ALA A 66 -5.10 -9.08 -4.42
CA ALA A 66 -4.06 -8.16 -4.02
C ALA A 66 -3.92 -8.06 -2.49
N ILE A 67 -5.01 -8.12 -1.74
CA ILE A 67 -4.95 -8.09 -0.28
C ILE A 67 -4.89 -9.52 0.27
N GLY A 68 -5.86 -10.35 -0.03
CA GLY A 68 -6.01 -11.68 0.58
C GLY A 68 -4.86 -12.63 0.24
N ALA A 69 -4.63 -12.91 -1.05
CA ALA A 69 -3.61 -13.86 -1.47
C ALA A 69 -2.19 -13.38 -1.12
N MET A 70 -1.90 -12.09 -1.35
CA MET A 70 -0.57 -11.54 -1.03
C MET A 70 -0.33 -11.47 0.47
N ALA A 71 -1.33 -11.12 1.28
CA ALA A 71 -1.20 -11.14 2.74
C ALA A 71 -0.95 -12.56 3.25
N SER A 72 -1.66 -13.56 2.74
CA SER A 72 -1.46 -14.97 3.11
C SER A 72 -0.05 -15.46 2.75
N LEU A 73 0.43 -15.14 1.55
CA LEU A 73 1.78 -15.50 1.09
C LEU A 73 2.86 -14.85 1.96
N LEU A 74 2.71 -13.55 2.25
CA LEU A 74 3.65 -12.82 3.10
C LEU A 74 3.62 -13.33 4.55
N THR A 75 2.44 -13.65 5.07
CA THR A 75 2.32 -14.22 6.43
C THR A 75 3.00 -15.58 6.52
N PHE A 76 2.79 -16.45 5.55
CA PHE A 76 3.46 -17.74 5.49
C PHE A 76 5.00 -17.59 5.41
N SER A 77 5.47 -16.71 4.51
CA SER A 77 6.90 -16.44 4.34
C SER A 77 7.52 -15.78 5.57
N SER A 78 6.77 -14.93 6.28
CA SER A 78 7.27 -14.23 7.48
C SER A 78 7.51 -15.18 8.64
N GLY A 79 6.73 -16.26 8.77
CA GLY A 79 6.93 -17.27 9.79
C GLY A 79 8.29 -17.98 9.64
N THR A 80 8.63 -18.39 8.42
CA THR A 80 9.93 -19.01 8.12
C THR A 80 11.08 -18.01 8.28
N LEU A 81 10.90 -16.79 7.84
CA LEU A 81 11.91 -15.73 7.95
C LEU A 81 12.21 -15.41 9.43
N TYR A 82 11.16 -15.27 10.24
CA TYR A 82 11.32 -15.01 11.66
C TYR A 82 11.96 -16.20 12.40
N GLY A 83 11.63 -17.44 12.02
CA GLY A 83 12.23 -18.66 12.58
C GLY A 83 13.74 -18.75 12.35
N HIS A 84 14.23 -18.25 11.22
CA HIS A 84 15.67 -18.28 10.89
C HIS A 84 16.44 -17.03 11.36
N PHE A 85 15.84 -15.87 11.30
CA PHE A 85 16.52 -14.57 11.52
C PHE A 85 15.99 -13.78 12.72
N GLY A 86 14.94 -14.26 13.38
CA GLY A 86 14.31 -13.53 14.49
C GLY A 86 13.86 -12.12 14.07
N ALA A 87 14.06 -11.15 14.95
CA ALA A 87 13.67 -9.75 14.70
C ALA A 87 14.39 -9.12 13.48
N ALA A 88 15.58 -9.63 13.11
CA ALA A 88 16.28 -9.15 11.91
C ALA A 88 15.49 -9.42 10.61
N GLY A 89 14.54 -10.36 10.59
CA GLY A 89 13.63 -10.60 9.48
C GLY A 89 12.77 -9.38 9.11
N PHE A 90 12.52 -8.47 10.03
CA PHE A 90 11.77 -7.24 9.77
C PHE A 90 12.49 -6.27 8.81
N TRP A 91 13.82 -6.37 8.69
CA TRP A 91 14.57 -5.62 7.68
C TRP A 91 14.16 -5.97 6.24
N ALA A 92 13.76 -7.23 6.00
CA ALA A 92 13.24 -7.63 4.69
C ALA A 92 11.93 -6.88 4.37
N MET A 93 11.06 -6.69 5.36
CA MET A 93 9.81 -5.94 5.19
C MET A 93 10.08 -4.45 4.98
N ALA A 94 11.05 -3.86 5.68
CA ALA A 94 11.49 -2.49 5.44
C ALA A 94 12.04 -2.33 4.02
N GLY A 95 12.83 -3.29 3.54
CA GLY A 95 13.36 -3.33 2.18
C GLY A 95 12.25 -3.39 1.11
N LEU A 96 11.20 -4.20 1.32
CA LEU A 96 10.05 -4.25 0.42
C LEU A 96 9.31 -2.90 0.35
N CYS A 97 9.14 -2.22 1.49
CA CYS A 97 8.56 -0.88 1.51
C CYS A 97 9.42 0.15 0.76
N LEU A 98 10.74 0.07 0.89
CA LEU A 98 11.68 0.91 0.13
C LEU A 98 11.60 0.65 -1.38
N LEU A 99 11.52 -0.62 -1.79
CA LEU A 99 11.37 -1.00 -3.19
C LEU A 99 10.03 -0.53 -3.79
N ALA A 100 8.98 -0.41 -2.97
CA ALA A 100 7.70 0.11 -3.43
C ALA A 100 7.74 1.61 -3.78
N LEU A 101 8.65 2.40 -3.18
CA LEU A 101 8.73 3.85 -3.39
C LEU A 101 8.96 4.26 -4.87
N PRO A 102 9.93 3.67 -5.61
CA PRO A 102 10.12 4.03 -7.02
C PRO A 102 8.94 3.64 -7.90
N PHE A 103 8.26 2.53 -7.60
CA PHE A 103 7.03 2.14 -8.33
C PHE A 103 5.91 3.15 -8.10
N ILE A 104 5.71 3.59 -6.86
CA ILE A 104 4.72 4.61 -6.51
C ILE A 104 5.05 5.95 -7.18
N ALA A 105 6.33 6.34 -7.20
CA ALA A 105 6.77 7.56 -7.87
C ALA A 105 6.50 7.52 -9.39
N ARG A 106 6.74 6.37 -10.04
CA ARG A 106 6.38 6.16 -11.45
C ARG A 106 4.87 6.26 -11.68
N LEU A 107 4.07 5.56 -10.89
CA LEU A 107 2.60 5.62 -11.00
C LEU A 107 2.09 7.06 -10.90
N ARG A 108 2.62 7.83 -9.98
CA ARG A 108 2.25 9.23 -9.78
C ARG A 108 2.53 10.09 -11.01
N ARG A 109 3.63 9.87 -11.70
CA ARG A 109 3.96 10.57 -12.96
C ARG A 109 2.94 10.25 -14.05
N PHE A 110 2.51 8.99 -14.19
CA PHE A 110 1.50 8.59 -15.17
C PHE A 110 0.11 9.16 -14.88
N THR A 111 -0.31 9.23 -13.62
CA THR A 111 -1.61 9.79 -13.26
C THR A 111 -1.67 11.30 -13.46
N HIS A 112 -0.59 12.03 -13.17
CA HIS A 112 -0.50 13.47 -13.44
C HIS A 112 -0.53 13.78 -14.93
N ALA A 113 0.13 12.99 -15.77
CA ALA A 113 0.12 13.19 -17.22
C ALA A 113 -1.29 12.99 -17.83
N ARG A 114 -2.09 12.06 -17.31
CA ARG A 114 -3.48 11.83 -17.78
C ARG A 114 -4.49 12.84 -17.27
N GLY A 115 -4.27 13.45 -16.11
CA GLY A 115 -5.16 14.47 -15.55
C GLY A 115 -5.18 15.77 -16.34
N HIS A 116 -4.11 16.07 -17.08
CA HIS A 116 -3.99 17.30 -17.89
C HIS A 116 -4.64 17.18 -19.27
N SER A 117 -5.06 15.97 -19.69
CA SER A 117 -5.58 15.68 -21.03
C SER A 117 -7.11 15.65 -21.14
N ARG A 118 -7.84 15.97 -20.07
CA ARG A 118 -9.30 16.08 -20.10
C ARG A 118 -9.72 17.55 -19.90
N PRO A 119 -9.86 18.36 -20.97
CA PRO A 119 -10.66 19.56 -20.86
C PRO A 119 -12.09 19.12 -20.58
N VAL A 120 -12.64 19.62 -19.47
CA VAL A 120 -14.08 19.49 -19.17
C VAL A 120 -14.82 20.19 -20.28
N SER A 121 -15.32 19.46 -21.26
CA SER A 121 -16.21 19.98 -22.28
C SER A 121 -17.56 20.29 -21.63
N ILE A 122 -17.70 21.51 -21.16
CA ILE A 122 -19.00 22.08 -20.77
C ILE A 122 -19.75 22.48 -22.06
N LYS A 123 -20.01 21.53 -22.94
CA LYS A 123 -20.93 21.70 -24.07
C LYS A 123 -22.15 20.80 -23.81
N GLY A 124 -23.17 21.35 -23.17
CA GLY A 124 -24.42 20.64 -22.98
C GLY A 124 -25.37 21.24 -21.96
N LEU A 125 -25.28 22.52 -21.67
CA LEU A 125 -26.32 23.25 -20.92
C LEU A 125 -26.86 24.37 -21.83
N LYS A 126 -27.76 23.98 -22.71
CA LYS A 126 -28.78 24.86 -23.28
C LYS A 126 -30.09 24.12 -23.31
#